data_6d5be39a2baa4a33bf99f0dc5bee506e
#
_entry.id   6d5be39a2baa4a33bf99f0dc5bee506e
#
_cell.length_a   1.000
_cell.length_b   1.000
_cell.length_c   1.000
_cell.angle_alpha   90.00
_cell.angle_beta   90.00
_cell.angle_gamma   90.00
#
_symmetry.space_group_name_H-M   'P 1'
#
loop_
_entity.id
_entity.type
_entity.pdbx_description
1 polymer ?
#
loop_
_entity_poly.entity_id
_entity_poly.type
_entity_poly.pdbx_seq_one_letter_code
_entity_poly.pdbx_strand_id
1 'polypeptide(L)'
;MSEPPTYPTALGASSPDRITLLGHDLVDDVMGQVGFGELAFWLATQRRPTPGETRVFEAVLAALADHGYTPTAIVTRLTHLSAPDSVQGAIAAGLLAGGSRFLGVTEDCGRFLHEQLVGDATTRSSTPGTGALPTDDAGWDDLALRVLTAQREARRFVPGLGHHVHKQGDPRTPRLLAIAEEEGLRGPHLRLYEAIGRVHPQVLGRTLPLNGAGVCGAALADLDLPVELLRGFALLARTAGLIGQLAEELRHPVANDIFLSVDLHNRPVDPDPYTPPLIGDTRG
;
A
#
# COMPACT_ATOMS: atom_id res chain seq x y z
N MET A 1 32.96 -30.62 20.75
CA MET A 1 32.33 -29.29 20.66
C MET A 1 31.45 -29.36 19.45
N SER A 2 30.14 -29.10 19.56
CA SER A 2 29.25 -29.00 18.41
C SER A 2 29.69 -27.81 17.57
N GLU A 3 29.64 -27.93 16.24
CA GLU A 3 29.84 -26.79 15.34
C GLU A 3 28.84 -25.67 15.70
N PRO A 4 29.25 -24.38 15.64
CA PRO A 4 28.36 -23.28 15.89
C PRO A 4 27.22 -23.27 14.86
N PRO A 5 26.01 -22.86 15.24
CA PRO A 5 24.88 -22.79 14.31
C PRO A 5 25.18 -21.82 13.18
N THR A 6 24.79 -22.18 11.93
CA THR A 6 24.89 -21.33 10.75
C THR A 6 23.54 -20.71 10.42
N TYR A 7 23.56 -19.43 10.02
CA TYR A 7 22.36 -18.67 9.66
C TYR A 7 22.48 -18.19 8.20
N PRO A 8 21.98 -18.96 7.21
CA PRO A 8 22.11 -18.58 5.80
C PRO A 8 21.31 -17.31 5.50
N THR A 9 21.90 -16.41 4.70
CA THR A 9 21.25 -15.22 4.18
C THR A 9 21.70 -14.98 2.74
N ALA A 10 20.75 -14.57 1.89
CA ALA A 10 21.02 -14.12 0.52
C ALA A 10 21.04 -12.59 0.41
N LEU A 11 20.68 -11.86 1.48
CA LEU A 11 20.55 -10.40 1.43
C LEU A 11 21.91 -9.71 1.54
N GLY A 12 22.58 -9.84 2.66
CA GLY A 12 23.82 -9.11 2.87
C GLY A 12 24.77 -9.83 3.83
N ALA A 13 26.05 -9.63 3.61
CA ALA A 13 27.12 -10.11 4.49
C ALA A 13 28.24 -9.08 4.55
N SER A 14 28.95 -9.04 5.68
CA SER A 14 30.10 -8.17 5.86
C SER A 14 31.29 -8.94 6.39
N SER A 15 32.48 -8.60 5.89
CA SER A 15 33.78 -8.98 6.39
C SER A 15 34.56 -7.71 6.80
N PRO A 16 35.77 -7.82 7.36
CA PRO A 16 36.53 -6.63 7.76
C PRO A 16 36.83 -5.65 6.60
N ASP A 17 36.87 -6.14 5.39
CA ASP A 17 37.32 -5.42 4.18
C ASP A 17 36.25 -5.34 3.08
N ARG A 18 35.11 -6.03 3.24
CA ARG A 18 34.10 -6.11 2.18
C ARG A 18 32.70 -6.20 2.74
N ILE A 19 31.77 -5.50 2.09
CA ILE A 19 30.33 -5.65 2.30
C ILE A 19 29.70 -6.13 0.99
N THR A 20 28.93 -7.20 1.05
CA THR A 20 28.16 -7.69 -0.10
C THR A 20 26.66 -7.53 0.12
N LEU A 21 25.94 -7.21 -0.94
CA LEU A 21 24.48 -7.10 -0.97
C LEU A 21 23.97 -7.86 -2.18
N LEU A 22 23.08 -8.84 -1.96
CA LEU A 22 22.53 -9.70 -3.02
C LEU A 22 23.62 -10.36 -3.88
N GLY A 23 24.77 -10.71 -3.25
CA GLY A 23 25.92 -11.31 -3.93
C GLY A 23 26.87 -10.34 -4.62
N HIS A 24 26.52 -9.06 -4.71
CA HIS A 24 27.30 -8.00 -5.34
C HIS A 24 28.15 -7.22 -4.32
N ASP A 25 29.23 -6.62 -4.77
CA ASP A 25 29.99 -5.68 -3.93
C ASP A 25 29.16 -4.41 -3.70
N LEU A 26 28.96 -4.05 -2.42
CA LEU A 26 28.15 -2.88 -2.10
C LEU A 26 28.78 -1.59 -2.62
N VAL A 27 30.11 -1.47 -2.53
CA VAL A 27 30.83 -0.24 -2.87
C VAL A 27 30.98 -0.09 -4.38
N ASP A 28 31.43 -1.15 -5.04
CA ASP A 28 31.79 -1.08 -6.46
C ASP A 28 30.60 -1.31 -7.40
N ASP A 29 29.66 -2.20 -7.03
CA ASP A 29 28.58 -2.62 -7.92
C ASP A 29 27.23 -1.95 -7.63
N VAL A 30 26.99 -1.42 -6.41
CA VAL A 30 25.68 -0.93 -5.98
C VAL A 30 25.69 0.58 -5.73
N MET A 31 26.62 1.07 -4.93
CA MET A 31 26.66 2.49 -4.56
C MET A 31 26.94 3.37 -5.79
N GLY A 32 26.03 4.31 -6.06
CA GLY A 32 26.13 5.21 -7.22
C GLY A 32 25.75 4.56 -8.56
N GLN A 33 25.48 3.25 -8.60
CA GLN A 33 25.08 2.52 -9.81
C GLN A 33 23.59 2.14 -9.81
N VAL A 34 23.01 1.93 -8.62
CA VAL A 34 21.64 1.45 -8.44
C VAL A 34 20.80 2.50 -7.71
N GLY A 35 19.63 2.84 -8.24
CA GLY A 35 18.68 3.72 -7.57
C GLY A 35 18.03 3.05 -6.37
N PHE A 36 17.61 3.84 -5.38
CA PHE A 36 17.04 3.27 -4.15
C PHE A 36 15.74 2.50 -4.38
N GLY A 37 14.88 2.96 -5.29
CA GLY A 37 13.66 2.22 -5.68
C GLY A 37 13.99 0.88 -6.32
N GLU A 38 14.94 0.87 -7.28
CA GLU A 38 15.44 -0.35 -7.90
C GLU A 38 16.00 -1.32 -6.85
N LEU A 39 16.81 -0.83 -5.92
CA LEU A 39 17.38 -1.63 -4.84
C LEU A 39 16.29 -2.20 -3.93
N ALA A 40 15.30 -1.42 -3.54
CA ALA A 40 14.20 -1.88 -2.69
C ALA A 40 13.39 -3.02 -3.34
N PHE A 41 13.12 -2.91 -4.64
CA PHE A 41 12.53 -3.98 -5.43
C PHE A 41 13.39 -5.24 -5.42
N TRP A 42 14.67 -5.07 -5.72
CA TRP A 42 15.64 -6.16 -5.79
C TRP A 42 15.81 -6.91 -4.46
N LEU A 43 15.87 -6.18 -3.34
CA LEU A 43 15.92 -6.76 -1.99
C LEU A 43 14.70 -7.63 -1.68
N ALA A 44 13.51 -7.23 -2.14
CA ALA A 44 12.28 -7.96 -1.87
C ALA A 44 12.10 -9.20 -2.75
N THR A 45 12.57 -9.14 -4.01
CA THR A 45 12.34 -10.20 -4.99
C THR A 45 13.57 -11.07 -5.25
N GLN A 46 14.75 -10.65 -4.80
CA GLN A 46 16.05 -11.22 -5.15
C GLN A 46 16.31 -11.24 -6.67
N ARG A 47 15.54 -10.51 -7.43
CA ARG A 47 15.62 -10.31 -8.88
C ARG A 47 15.73 -8.83 -9.19
N ARG A 48 16.73 -8.46 -9.99
CA ARG A 48 16.86 -7.08 -10.43
C ARG A 48 15.71 -6.71 -11.36
N PRO A 49 15.00 -5.59 -11.14
CA PRO A 49 13.91 -5.16 -12.01
C PRO A 49 14.44 -4.70 -13.36
N THR A 50 13.62 -4.80 -14.39
CA THR A 50 13.84 -4.10 -15.67
C THR A 50 13.67 -2.59 -15.49
N PRO A 51 14.17 -1.76 -16.43
CA PRO A 51 13.94 -0.32 -16.39
C PRO A 51 12.44 0.07 -16.34
N GLY A 52 11.58 -0.65 -17.05
CA GLY A 52 10.14 -0.43 -17.05
C GLY A 52 9.51 -0.76 -15.68
N GLU A 53 9.88 -1.90 -15.09
CA GLU A 53 9.43 -2.28 -13.74
C GLU A 53 9.90 -1.27 -12.70
N THR A 54 11.15 -0.80 -12.79
CA THR A 54 11.67 0.26 -11.91
C THR A 54 10.83 1.52 -12.04
N ARG A 55 10.50 1.95 -13.26
CA ARG A 55 9.68 3.16 -13.48
C ARG A 55 8.28 3.04 -12.89
N VAL A 56 7.61 1.92 -13.08
CA VAL A 56 6.27 1.67 -12.49
C VAL A 56 6.36 1.61 -10.98
N PHE A 57 7.34 0.90 -10.44
CA PHE A 57 7.54 0.76 -9.00
C PHE A 57 7.82 2.12 -8.32
N GLU A 58 8.72 2.93 -8.86
CA GLU A 58 9.01 4.26 -8.35
C GLU A 58 7.82 5.22 -8.47
N ALA A 59 7.01 5.09 -9.54
CA ALA A 59 5.77 5.85 -9.66
C ALA A 59 4.77 5.48 -8.54
N VAL A 60 4.69 4.20 -8.14
CA VAL A 60 3.90 3.77 -6.99
C VAL A 60 4.45 4.37 -5.69
N LEU A 61 5.77 4.31 -5.46
CA LEU A 61 6.37 4.89 -4.26
C LEU A 61 6.10 6.40 -4.19
N ALA A 62 6.27 7.12 -5.29
CA ALA A 62 5.99 8.56 -5.36
C ALA A 62 4.51 8.86 -5.07
N ALA A 63 3.58 8.07 -5.61
CA ALA A 63 2.14 8.25 -5.40
C ALA A 63 1.68 8.02 -3.95
N LEU A 64 2.44 7.25 -3.16
CA LEU A 64 2.10 6.88 -1.79
C LEU A 64 2.92 7.63 -0.73
N ALA A 65 3.94 8.39 -1.12
CA ALA A 65 4.88 9.01 -0.20
C ALA A 65 4.19 9.97 0.79
N ASP A 66 3.38 10.91 0.29
CA ASP A 66 2.64 11.83 1.14
C ASP A 66 1.23 12.10 0.62
N HIS A 67 0.35 12.57 1.49
CA HIS A 67 -1.02 12.97 1.16
C HIS A 67 -1.52 14.08 2.12
N GLY A 68 -0.63 14.96 2.53
CA GLY A 68 -0.93 16.06 3.45
C GLY A 68 -1.16 15.60 4.90
N TYR A 69 -1.99 16.33 5.63
CA TYR A 69 -2.28 16.07 7.06
C TYR A 69 -3.15 14.83 7.27
N THR A 70 -2.65 13.67 6.88
CA THR A 70 -3.25 12.39 7.22
C THR A 70 -3.00 12.05 8.70
N PRO A 71 -3.74 11.09 9.30
CA PRO A 71 -3.46 10.64 10.67
C PRO A 71 -1.98 10.26 10.89
N THR A 72 -1.33 9.64 9.90
CA THR A 72 0.10 9.29 9.98
C THR A 72 0.99 10.55 10.12
N ALA A 73 0.74 11.58 9.32
CA ALA A 73 1.49 12.84 9.38
C ALA A 73 1.25 13.58 10.70
N ILE A 74 -0.01 13.66 11.15
CA ILE A 74 -0.37 14.32 12.41
C ILE A 74 0.29 13.61 13.60
N VAL A 75 0.20 12.28 13.67
CA VAL A 75 0.81 11.49 14.76
C VAL A 75 2.33 11.69 14.77
N THR A 76 2.97 11.68 13.61
CA THR A 76 4.43 11.91 13.50
C THR A 76 4.82 13.29 14.07
N ARG A 77 4.11 14.34 13.68
CA ARG A 77 4.37 15.72 14.13
C ARG A 77 4.12 15.89 15.64
N LEU A 78 3.00 15.34 16.15
CA LEU A 78 2.68 15.38 17.59
C LEU A 78 3.68 14.57 18.41
N THR A 79 4.15 13.43 17.91
CA THR A 79 5.19 12.65 18.60
C THR A 79 6.50 13.42 18.64
N HIS A 80 6.88 14.10 17.56
CA HIS A 80 8.08 14.95 17.55
C HIS A 80 7.95 16.14 18.51
N LEU A 81 6.78 16.76 18.61
CA LEU A 81 6.54 17.83 19.59
C LEU A 81 6.83 17.35 21.03
N SER A 82 6.40 16.13 21.37
CA SER A 82 6.58 15.55 22.70
C SER A 82 7.98 14.96 22.95
N ALA A 83 8.62 14.43 21.89
CA ALA A 83 9.93 13.77 21.95
C ALA A 83 10.84 14.26 20.80
N PRO A 84 11.31 15.52 20.87
CA PRO A 84 12.03 16.15 19.76
C PRO A 84 13.40 15.52 19.47
N ASP A 85 13.96 14.79 20.42
CA ASP A 85 15.21 14.05 20.33
C ASP A 85 15.06 12.64 19.72
N SER A 86 13.82 12.21 19.42
CA SER A 86 13.51 10.86 18.92
C SER A 86 12.87 10.90 17.53
N VAL A 87 13.65 11.21 16.49
CA VAL A 87 13.18 11.18 15.09
C VAL A 87 12.65 9.79 14.72
N GLN A 88 13.34 8.72 15.11
CA GLN A 88 12.92 7.35 14.88
C GLN A 88 11.58 7.03 15.57
N GLY A 89 11.35 7.55 16.78
CA GLY A 89 10.10 7.38 17.50
C GLY A 89 8.94 8.09 16.80
N ALA A 90 9.16 9.30 16.30
CA ALA A 90 8.16 10.06 15.55
C ALA A 90 7.77 9.36 14.23
N ILE A 91 8.75 8.87 13.47
CA ILE A 91 8.50 8.12 12.24
C ILE A 91 7.78 6.80 12.55
N ALA A 92 8.24 6.04 13.54
CA ALA A 92 7.63 4.78 13.94
C ALA A 92 6.15 4.97 14.36
N ALA A 93 5.85 5.99 15.16
CA ALA A 93 4.49 6.31 15.57
C ALA A 93 3.58 6.62 14.37
N GLY A 94 4.07 7.41 13.41
CA GLY A 94 3.36 7.69 12.16
C GLY A 94 3.12 6.44 11.31
N LEU A 95 4.09 5.54 11.20
CA LEU A 95 3.94 4.27 10.48
C LEU A 95 2.94 3.34 11.17
N LEU A 96 2.98 3.25 12.50
CA LEU A 96 2.00 2.48 13.29
C LEU A 96 0.57 3.01 13.14
N ALA A 97 0.40 4.33 12.97
CA ALA A 97 -0.89 4.94 12.67
C ALA A 97 -1.40 4.66 11.25
N GLY A 98 -0.57 4.05 10.39
CA GLY A 98 -0.87 3.68 9.01
C GLY A 98 -1.65 2.37 8.87
N GLY A 99 -2.74 2.21 9.62
CA GLY A 99 -3.57 1.00 9.61
C GLY A 99 -4.36 0.78 8.31
N SER A 100 -5.27 -0.18 8.36
CA SER A 100 -6.04 -0.69 7.20
C SER A 100 -6.81 0.39 6.43
N ARG A 101 -7.28 1.45 7.11
CA ARG A 101 -8.05 2.52 6.47
C ARG A 101 -7.22 3.46 5.59
N PHE A 102 -5.92 3.61 5.82
CA PHE A 102 -5.10 4.61 5.13
C PHE A 102 -3.96 4.01 4.31
N LEU A 103 -3.20 3.06 4.83
CA LEU A 103 -2.09 2.42 4.12
C LEU A 103 -2.37 0.96 3.76
N GLY A 104 -3.31 0.30 4.45
CA GLY A 104 -3.69 -1.09 4.18
C GLY A 104 -4.36 -1.30 2.83
N VAL A 105 -5.03 -0.28 2.27
CA VAL A 105 -5.78 -0.39 1.01
C VAL A 105 -4.92 -0.90 -0.15
N THR A 106 -3.63 -0.55 -0.18
CA THR A 106 -2.70 -1.03 -1.22
C THR A 106 -2.55 -2.55 -1.18
N GLU A 107 -2.30 -3.11 0.01
CA GLU A 107 -2.23 -4.57 0.19
C GLU A 107 -3.59 -5.23 0.01
N ASP A 108 -4.63 -4.68 0.64
CA ASP A 108 -5.98 -5.24 0.58
C ASP A 108 -6.49 -5.35 -0.87
N CYS A 109 -6.22 -4.32 -1.70
CA CYS A 109 -6.62 -4.32 -3.11
C CYS A 109 -5.78 -5.31 -3.93
N GLY A 110 -4.45 -5.27 -3.80
CA GLY A 110 -3.57 -6.19 -4.53
C GLY A 110 -3.87 -7.66 -4.19
N ARG A 111 -4.02 -7.98 -2.91
CA ARG A 111 -4.41 -9.32 -2.44
C ARG A 111 -5.78 -9.73 -2.97
N PHE A 112 -6.78 -8.85 -2.84
CA PHE A 112 -8.12 -9.10 -3.34
C PHE A 112 -8.12 -9.45 -4.83
N LEU A 113 -7.45 -8.64 -5.66
CA LEU A 113 -7.38 -8.89 -7.10
C LEU A 113 -6.64 -10.20 -7.40
N HIS A 114 -5.53 -10.46 -6.70
CA HIS A 114 -4.76 -11.69 -6.85
C HIS A 114 -5.61 -12.93 -6.55
N GLU A 115 -6.35 -12.93 -5.46
CA GLU A 115 -7.27 -14.03 -5.08
C GLU A 115 -8.34 -14.27 -6.16
N GLN A 116 -8.83 -13.22 -6.82
CA GLN A 116 -9.81 -13.38 -7.90
C GLN A 116 -9.21 -13.98 -9.18
N LEU A 117 -7.92 -13.77 -9.42
CA LEU A 117 -7.23 -14.24 -10.63
C LEU A 117 -6.68 -15.66 -10.50
N VAL A 118 -6.17 -16.04 -9.32
CA VAL A 118 -5.59 -17.38 -9.09
C VAL A 118 -6.57 -18.38 -8.52
N GLY A 119 -7.75 -17.92 -8.06
CA GLY A 119 -8.68 -18.72 -7.27
C GLY A 119 -8.15 -18.93 -5.84
N ASP A 120 -9.07 -19.07 -4.87
CA ASP A 120 -8.70 -19.38 -3.50
C ASP A 120 -8.18 -20.84 -3.43
N ALA A 121 -6.87 -21.01 -3.30
CA ALA A 121 -6.24 -22.32 -3.17
C ALA A 121 -6.69 -23.09 -1.90
N THR A 122 -7.35 -22.40 -0.95
CA THR A 122 -7.83 -22.97 0.32
C THR A 122 -9.30 -23.40 0.27
N THR A 123 -10.08 -22.80 -0.63
CA THR A 123 -11.46 -23.23 -0.89
C THR A 123 -11.51 -24.00 -2.20
N ARG A 124 -11.27 -25.31 -2.15
CA ARG A 124 -11.66 -26.26 -3.22
C ARG A 124 -13.19 -26.34 -3.29
N SER A 125 -13.85 -25.22 -3.51
CA SER A 125 -15.23 -25.18 -3.96
C SER A 125 -15.18 -25.08 -5.48
N SER A 126 -15.87 -26.01 -6.10
CA SER A 126 -15.99 -26.28 -7.53
C SER A 126 -16.60 -25.15 -8.37
N THR A 127 -16.00 -23.96 -8.36
CA THR A 127 -16.34 -22.89 -9.29
C THR A 127 -15.06 -22.48 -10.01
N PRO A 128 -15.02 -22.55 -11.34
CA PRO A 128 -13.77 -22.57 -12.09
C PRO A 128 -13.16 -21.17 -12.26
N GLY A 129 -12.09 -20.90 -11.51
CA GLY A 129 -11.08 -19.91 -11.90
C GLY A 129 -9.94 -20.53 -12.72
N THR A 130 -10.09 -21.76 -13.22
CA THR A 130 -9.12 -22.46 -14.07
C THR A 130 -9.31 -22.21 -15.57
N GLY A 131 -10.02 -21.14 -15.93
CA GLY A 131 -10.10 -20.64 -17.33
C GLY A 131 -8.93 -19.74 -17.67
N ALA A 132 -8.53 -19.73 -18.95
CA ALA A 132 -7.60 -18.72 -19.47
C ALA A 132 -8.08 -17.31 -19.10
N LEU A 133 -7.13 -16.41 -18.78
CA LEU A 133 -7.44 -15.01 -18.50
C LEU A 133 -8.18 -14.38 -19.68
N PRO A 134 -9.10 -13.44 -19.41
CA PRO A 134 -9.78 -12.71 -20.47
C PRO A 134 -8.80 -12.02 -21.42
N THR A 135 -9.08 -12.04 -22.72
CA THR A 135 -8.21 -11.45 -23.75
C THR A 135 -8.70 -10.09 -24.22
N ASP A 136 -9.96 -9.75 -23.93
CA ASP A 136 -10.61 -8.51 -24.33
C ASP A 136 -11.36 -7.83 -23.16
N ASP A 137 -11.76 -6.58 -23.35
CA ASP A 137 -12.44 -5.79 -22.32
C ASP A 137 -13.78 -6.40 -21.91
N ALA A 138 -14.52 -7.02 -22.82
CA ALA A 138 -15.79 -7.65 -22.50
C ALA A 138 -15.63 -8.81 -21.53
N GLY A 139 -14.62 -9.65 -21.75
CA GLY A 139 -14.29 -10.75 -20.84
C GLY A 139 -13.84 -10.26 -19.45
N TRP A 140 -13.05 -9.17 -19.39
CA TRP A 140 -12.67 -8.54 -18.13
C TRP A 140 -13.88 -7.93 -17.41
N ASP A 141 -14.80 -7.30 -18.14
CA ASP A 141 -16.03 -6.75 -17.56
C ASP A 141 -16.95 -7.86 -17.01
N ASP A 142 -17.07 -8.99 -17.71
CA ASP A 142 -17.80 -10.16 -17.23
C ASP A 142 -17.20 -10.76 -15.96
N LEU A 143 -15.85 -10.84 -15.87
CA LEU A 143 -15.16 -11.27 -14.66
C LEU A 143 -15.45 -10.30 -13.51
N ALA A 144 -15.30 -9.01 -13.75
CA ALA A 144 -15.55 -7.98 -12.76
C ALA A 144 -17.01 -7.99 -12.25
N LEU A 145 -17.99 -8.19 -13.13
CA LEU A 145 -19.40 -8.34 -12.73
C LEU A 145 -19.62 -9.51 -11.79
N ARG A 146 -19.02 -10.68 -12.08
CA ARG A 146 -19.10 -11.85 -11.17
C ARG A 146 -18.48 -11.55 -9.82
N VAL A 147 -17.27 -10.97 -9.80
CA VAL A 147 -16.55 -10.59 -8.59
C VAL A 147 -17.37 -9.61 -7.74
N LEU A 148 -17.89 -8.55 -8.35
CA LEU A 148 -18.69 -7.53 -7.66
C LEU A 148 -20.01 -8.10 -7.12
N THR A 149 -20.67 -8.99 -7.86
CA THR A 149 -21.89 -9.66 -7.43
C THR A 149 -21.63 -10.51 -6.19
N ALA A 150 -20.57 -11.32 -6.21
CA ALA A 150 -20.19 -12.15 -5.07
C ALA A 150 -19.84 -11.29 -3.83
N GLN A 151 -19.11 -10.17 -4.00
CA GLN A 151 -18.81 -9.25 -2.89
C GLN A 151 -20.08 -8.60 -2.32
N ARG A 152 -21.01 -8.20 -3.17
CA ARG A 152 -22.30 -7.63 -2.75
C ARG A 152 -23.15 -8.65 -1.96
N GLU A 153 -23.25 -9.87 -2.46
CA GLU A 153 -23.97 -10.96 -1.78
C GLU A 153 -23.35 -11.28 -0.42
N ALA A 154 -22.03 -11.31 -0.35
CA ALA A 154 -21.29 -11.49 0.89
C ALA A 154 -21.29 -10.26 1.82
N ARG A 155 -21.87 -9.13 1.39
CA ARG A 155 -21.86 -7.84 2.10
C ARG A 155 -20.44 -7.34 2.43
N ARG A 156 -19.48 -7.61 1.55
CA ARG A 156 -18.07 -7.18 1.69
C ARG A 156 -17.79 -5.95 0.86
N PHE A 157 -16.89 -5.11 1.34
CA PHE A 157 -16.37 -3.99 0.57
C PHE A 157 -15.43 -4.47 -0.54
N VAL A 158 -15.37 -3.70 -1.63
CA VAL A 158 -14.38 -3.90 -2.70
C VAL A 158 -13.20 -2.98 -2.41
N PRO A 159 -12.02 -3.52 -2.05
CA PRO A 159 -10.85 -2.71 -1.78
C PRO A 159 -10.46 -1.87 -3.01
N GLY A 160 -10.00 -0.64 -2.78
CA GLY A 160 -9.61 0.25 -3.88
C GLY A 160 -10.75 1.04 -4.51
N LEU A 161 -12.03 0.77 -4.14
CA LEU A 161 -13.20 1.47 -4.66
C LEU A 161 -13.72 2.49 -3.66
N GLY A 162 -13.83 3.76 -4.08
CA GLY A 162 -14.22 4.89 -3.24
C GLY A 162 -13.04 5.66 -2.66
N HIS A 163 -13.25 6.95 -2.37
CA HIS A 163 -12.25 7.82 -1.74
C HIS A 163 -12.94 8.86 -0.84
N HIS A 164 -12.35 9.19 0.30
CA HIS A 164 -12.95 10.15 1.25
C HIS A 164 -12.87 11.60 0.76
N VAL A 165 -11.84 11.97 -0.02
CA VAL A 165 -11.64 13.29 -0.61
C VAL A 165 -12.00 13.30 -2.10
N HIS A 166 -11.36 12.47 -2.90
CA HIS A 166 -11.49 12.47 -4.36
C HIS A 166 -12.77 11.78 -4.83
N LYS A 167 -13.93 12.42 -4.63
CA LYS A 167 -15.24 11.84 -4.95
C LYS A 167 -15.50 11.66 -6.45
N GLN A 168 -14.87 12.49 -7.30
CA GLN A 168 -15.06 12.49 -8.75
C GLN A 168 -13.97 11.73 -9.51
N GLY A 169 -12.91 11.30 -8.82
CA GLY A 169 -11.79 10.56 -9.39
C GLY A 169 -10.48 10.89 -8.69
N ASP A 170 -9.65 9.90 -8.49
CA ASP A 170 -8.30 10.09 -7.93
C ASP A 170 -7.32 10.33 -9.08
N PRO A 171 -6.65 11.49 -9.15
CA PRO A 171 -5.78 11.83 -10.27
C PRO A 171 -4.58 10.90 -10.44
N ARG A 172 -4.20 10.16 -9.39
CA ARG A 172 -3.10 9.19 -9.44
C ARG A 172 -3.47 7.96 -10.29
N THR A 173 -4.74 7.56 -10.26
CA THR A 173 -5.20 6.34 -10.96
C THR A 173 -4.93 6.39 -12.46
N PRO A 174 -5.43 7.38 -13.23
CA PRO A 174 -5.19 7.41 -14.67
C PRO A 174 -3.70 7.59 -15.02
N ARG A 175 -2.92 8.30 -14.17
CA ARG A 175 -1.48 8.50 -14.44
C ARG A 175 -0.69 7.21 -14.28
N LEU A 176 -0.95 6.43 -13.22
CA LEU A 176 -0.25 5.17 -12.99
C LEU A 176 -0.62 4.12 -14.06
N LEU A 177 -1.90 4.06 -14.44
CA LEU A 177 -2.35 3.21 -15.56
C LEU A 177 -1.62 3.56 -16.86
N ALA A 178 -1.48 4.85 -17.17
CA ALA A 178 -0.76 5.30 -18.35
C ALA A 178 0.73 4.90 -18.31
N ILE A 179 1.39 5.04 -17.15
CA ILE A 179 2.80 4.62 -16.98
C ILE A 179 2.93 3.11 -17.17
N ALA A 180 2.04 2.30 -16.58
CA ALA A 180 2.05 0.85 -16.76
C ALA A 180 1.82 0.44 -18.23
N GLU A 181 0.94 1.14 -18.94
CA GLU A 181 0.71 0.90 -20.38
C GLU A 181 1.93 1.29 -21.23
N GLU A 182 2.53 2.46 -20.96
CA GLU A 182 3.74 2.94 -21.65
C GLU A 182 4.90 1.91 -21.54
N GLU A 183 5.00 1.20 -20.40
CA GLU A 183 6.03 0.20 -20.15
C GLU A 183 5.62 -1.24 -20.55
N GLY A 184 4.39 -1.43 -21.06
CA GLY A 184 3.87 -2.76 -21.39
C GLY A 184 3.61 -3.64 -20.16
N LEU A 185 3.44 -3.04 -18.99
CA LEU A 185 3.26 -3.70 -17.68
C LEU A 185 1.81 -3.60 -17.14
N ARG A 186 0.84 -3.26 -18.00
CA ARG A 186 -0.58 -3.33 -17.67
C ARG A 186 -1.04 -4.78 -17.66
N GLY A 187 -0.80 -5.44 -16.52
CA GLY A 187 -1.08 -6.86 -16.32
C GLY A 187 -2.52 -7.18 -15.91
N PRO A 188 -2.78 -8.42 -15.50
CA PRO A 188 -4.12 -8.90 -15.18
C PRO A 188 -4.75 -8.21 -13.96
N HIS A 189 -3.97 -7.81 -12.95
CA HIS A 189 -4.49 -7.13 -11.78
C HIS A 189 -5.00 -5.72 -12.14
N LEU A 190 -4.23 -4.94 -12.91
CA LEU A 190 -4.65 -3.63 -13.41
C LEU A 190 -5.86 -3.74 -14.32
N ARG A 191 -5.92 -4.71 -15.23
CA ARG A 191 -7.06 -4.93 -16.12
C ARG A 191 -8.34 -5.26 -15.36
N LEU A 192 -8.26 -6.13 -14.36
CA LEU A 192 -9.41 -6.44 -13.49
C LEU A 192 -9.83 -5.21 -12.67
N TYR A 193 -8.87 -4.45 -12.14
CA TYR A 193 -9.15 -3.23 -11.38
C TYR A 193 -9.88 -2.18 -12.22
N GLU A 194 -9.47 -1.95 -13.46
CA GLU A 194 -10.15 -1.07 -14.39
C GLU A 194 -11.55 -1.57 -14.77
N ALA A 195 -11.69 -2.87 -15.02
CA ALA A 195 -12.99 -3.48 -15.29
C ALA A 195 -13.96 -3.29 -14.12
N ILE A 196 -13.51 -3.48 -12.88
CA ILE A 196 -14.29 -3.14 -11.67
C ILE A 196 -14.72 -1.67 -11.71
N GLY A 197 -13.83 -0.76 -12.10
CA GLY A 197 -14.15 0.66 -12.28
C GLY A 197 -15.22 0.94 -13.31
N ARG A 198 -15.25 0.18 -14.42
CA ARG A 198 -16.25 0.34 -15.48
C ARG A 198 -17.63 -0.19 -15.09
N VAL A 199 -17.70 -1.37 -14.46
CA VAL A 199 -18.97 -2.08 -14.30
C VAL A 199 -19.61 -1.98 -12.92
N HIS A 200 -18.90 -1.50 -11.88
CA HIS A 200 -19.42 -1.44 -10.51
C HIS A 200 -20.76 -0.68 -10.37
N PRO A 201 -21.07 0.38 -11.15
CA PRO A 201 -22.36 1.06 -11.00
C PRO A 201 -23.56 0.16 -11.29
N GLN A 202 -23.39 -0.83 -12.19
CA GLN A 202 -24.44 -1.79 -12.54
C GLN A 202 -24.77 -2.71 -11.34
N VAL A 203 -23.78 -3.04 -10.52
CA VAL A 203 -23.95 -3.92 -9.36
C VAL A 203 -24.29 -3.14 -8.11
N LEU A 204 -23.58 -2.03 -7.84
CA LEU A 204 -23.70 -1.28 -6.60
C LEU A 204 -24.76 -0.19 -6.62
N GLY A 205 -25.34 0.15 -7.79
CA GLY A 205 -26.35 1.19 -7.96
C GLY A 205 -25.83 2.62 -7.70
N ARG A 206 -24.51 2.80 -7.63
CA ARG A 206 -23.84 4.10 -7.42
C ARG A 206 -22.45 4.09 -8.03
N THR A 207 -21.99 5.28 -8.47
CA THR A 207 -20.63 5.44 -8.99
C THR A 207 -19.67 5.80 -7.86
N LEU A 208 -18.56 5.10 -7.81
CA LEU A 208 -17.47 5.31 -6.85
C LEU A 208 -16.14 5.43 -7.62
N PRO A 209 -15.23 6.34 -7.23
CA PRO A 209 -13.95 6.45 -7.89
C PRO A 209 -13.05 5.24 -7.58
N LEU A 210 -12.26 4.80 -8.55
CA LEU A 210 -11.06 4.01 -8.28
C LEU A 210 -10.02 4.89 -7.58
N ASN A 211 -9.46 4.44 -6.47
CA ASN A 211 -8.55 5.26 -5.68
C ASN A 211 -7.08 4.94 -5.94
N GLY A 212 -6.20 5.91 -5.62
CA GLY A 212 -4.77 5.80 -5.88
C GLY A 212 -4.07 4.68 -5.10
N ALA A 213 -4.53 4.35 -3.89
CA ALA A 213 -3.95 3.23 -3.14
C ALA A 213 -4.30 1.87 -3.77
N GLY A 214 -5.51 1.75 -4.32
CA GLY A 214 -5.96 0.53 -5.02
C GLY A 214 -5.18 0.29 -6.31
N VAL A 215 -5.02 1.31 -7.17
CA VAL A 215 -4.23 1.15 -8.41
C VAL A 215 -2.77 0.85 -8.11
N CYS A 216 -2.21 1.41 -7.02
CA CYS A 216 -0.87 1.06 -6.57
C CYS A 216 -0.77 -0.43 -6.18
N GLY A 217 -1.76 -0.95 -5.44
CA GLY A 217 -1.81 -2.38 -5.09
C GLY A 217 -1.90 -3.29 -6.31
N ALA A 218 -2.74 -2.94 -7.29
CA ALA A 218 -2.85 -3.66 -8.55
C ALA A 218 -1.54 -3.65 -9.35
N ALA A 219 -0.90 -2.49 -9.46
CA ALA A 219 0.37 -2.34 -10.17
C ALA A 219 1.50 -3.14 -9.52
N LEU A 220 1.62 -3.09 -8.18
CA LEU A 220 2.62 -3.88 -7.45
C LEU A 220 2.40 -5.39 -7.63
N ALA A 221 1.14 -5.84 -7.65
CA ALA A 221 0.83 -7.25 -7.90
C ALA A 221 1.16 -7.67 -9.34
N ASP A 222 1.00 -6.79 -10.34
CA ASP A 222 1.41 -7.03 -11.73
C ASP A 222 2.95 -7.03 -11.92
N LEU A 223 3.70 -6.50 -10.95
CA LEU A 223 5.17 -6.59 -10.90
C LEU A 223 5.67 -7.86 -10.20
N ASP A 224 4.80 -8.83 -9.94
CA ASP A 224 5.10 -10.10 -9.24
C ASP A 224 5.69 -9.90 -7.83
N LEU A 225 5.33 -8.79 -7.17
CA LEU A 225 5.73 -8.58 -5.78
C LEU A 225 4.84 -9.42 -4.85
N PRO A 226 5.42 -10.02 -3.78
CA PRO A 226 4.66 -10.81 -2.83
C PRO A 226 3.48 -10.01 -2.25
N VAL A 227 2.26 -10.52 -2.39
CA VAL A 227 1.05 -9.80 -1.96
C VAL A 227 1.03 -9.51 -0.46
N GLU A 228 1.74 -10.30 0.33
CA GLU A 228 1.93 -10.13 1.77
C GLU A 228 2.83 -8.94 2.13
N LEU A 229 3.63 -8.47 1.16
CA LEU A 229 4.58 -7.36 1.34
C LEU A 229 4.09 -6.04 0.73
N LEU A 230 2.95 -5.99 0.04
CA LEU A 230 2.48 -4.79 -0.66
C LEU A 230 2.31 -3.60 0.28
N ARG A 231 1.82 -3.83 1.52
CA ARG A 231 1.79 -2.78 2.55
C ARG A 231 3.19 -2.30 2.94
N GLY A 232 4.18 -3.18 2.93
CA GLY A 232 5.57 -2.83 3.20
C GLY A 232 6.09 -1.75 2.24
N PHE A 233 5.75 -1.83 0.95
CA PHE A 233 6.12 -0.81 -0.03
C PHE A 233 5.36 0.52 0.17
N ALA A 234 4.09 0.45 0.59
CA ALA A 234 3.35 1.65 1.00
C ALA A 234 3.98 2.31 2.24
N LEU A 235 4.45 1.52 3.21
CA LEU A 235 5.16 2.01 4.39
C LEU A 235 6.54 2.58 4.04
N LEU A 236 7.27 1.95 3.11
CA LEU A 236 8.54 2.46 2.59
C LEU A 236 8.36 3.86 1.99
N ALA A 237 7.38 4.01 1.09
CA ALA A 237 7.03 5.28 0.48
C ALA A 237 6.64 6.32 1.54
N ARG A 238 5.77 5.94 2.49
CA ARG A 238 5.30 6.81 3.57
C ARG A 238 6.43 7.25 4.49
N THR A 239 7.45 6.43 4.71
CA THR A 239 8.62 6.81 5.51
C THR A 239 9.30 8.06 4.93
N ALA A 240 9.49 8.13 3.62
CA ALA A 240 10.03 9.31 2.96
C ALA A 240 9.13 10.55 3.17
N GLY A 241 7.80 10.38 3.04
CA GLY A 241 6.83 11.44 3.30
C GLY A 241 6.86 11.92 4.75
N LEU A 242 6.97 11.01 5.73
CA LEU A 242 7.05 11.38 7.15
C LEU A 242 8.34 12.13 7.49
N ILE A 243 9.46 11.79 6.86
CA ILE A 243 10.69 12.58 6.96
C ILE A 243 10.45 14.00 6.42
N GLY A 244 9.75 14.14 5.29
CA GLY A 244 9.33 15.43 4.74
C GLY A 244 8.44 16.21 5.70
N GLN A 245 7.46 15.55 6.34
CA GLN A 245 6.58 16.15 7.34
C GLN A 245 7.36 16.66 8.57
N LEU A 246 8.37 15.92 9.03
CA LEU A 246 9.25 16.38 10.11
C LEU A 246 10.14 17.55 9.68
N ALA A 247 10.69 17.52 8.48
CA ALA A 247 11.50 18.61 7.95
C ALA A 247 10.66 19.91 7.78
N GLU A 248 9.38 19.77 7.49
CA GLU A 248 8.46 20.92 7.43
C GLU A 248 8.10 21.39 8.85
N GLU A 249 7.85 20.49 9.81
CA GLU A 249 7.58 20.83 11.20
C GLU A 249 8.70 21.66 11.83
N LEU A 250 9.96 21.35 11.49
CA LEU A 250 11.13 22.13 11.95
C LEU A 250 11.14 23.57 11.39
N ARG A 251 10.54 23.80 10.23
CA ARG A 251 10.51 25.13 9.56
C ARG A 251 9.22 25.89 9.83
N HIS A 252 8.12 25.16 9.82
CA HIS A 252 6.75 25.66 9.96
C HIS A 252 5.97 24.75 10.93
N PRO A 253 6.22 24.89 12.24
CA PRO A 253 5.61 24.03 13.25
C PRO A 253 4.10 24.25 13.31
N VAL A 254 3.35 23.15 13.32
CA VAL A 254 1.88 23.14 13.49
C VAL A 254 1.41 22.16 14.56
N ALA A 255 2.30 21.29 15.05
CA ALA A 255 1.92 20.27 16.02
C ALA A 255 1.39 20.87 17.32
N ASN A 256 1.98 21.98 17.79
CA ASN A 256 1.51 22.67 18.97
C ASN A 256 0.11 23.28 18.77
N ASP A 257 -0.17 23.83 17.58
CA ASP A 257 -1.48 24.39 17.27
C ASP A 257 -2.55 23.29 17.21
N ILE A 258 -2.21 22.11 16.67
CA ILE A 258 -3.09 20.93 16.67
C ILE A 258 -3.39 20.51 18.10
N PHE A 259 -2.37 20.40 18.97
CA PHE A 259 -2.54 20.08 20.38
C PHE A 259 -3.46 21.11 21.07
N LEU A 260 -3.15 22.40 20.99
CA LEU A 260 -3.91 23.47 21.63
C LEU A 260 -5.32 23.58 21.06
N SER A 261 -5.52 23.32 19.77
CA SER A 261 -6.87 23.30 19.17
C SER A 261 -7.79 22.28 19.82
N VAL A 262 -7.28 21.16 20.28
CA VAL A 262 -8.06 20.15 21.01
C VAL A 262 -8.16 20.49 22.48
N ASP A 263 -7.03 20.85 23.11
CA ASP A 263 -6.96 21.10 24.56
C ASP A 263 -7.84 22.29 24.98
N LEU A 264 -7.79 23.40 24.26
CA LEU A 264 -8.58 24.61 24.56
C LEU A 264 -10.08 24.47 24.25
N HIS A 265 -10.46 23.47 23.43
CA HIS A 265 -11.86 23.25 23.08
C HIS A 265 -12.44 21.97 23.69
N ASN A 266 -11.72 21.34 24.62
CA ASN A 266 -12.27 20.22 25.36
C ASN A 266 -13.42 20.71 26.27
N ARG A 267 -14.41 19.84 26.45
CA ARG A 267 -15.55 20.09 27.31
C ARG A 267 -15.71 18.93 28.29
N PRO A 268 -15.54 19.17 29.60
CA PRO A 268 -15.84 18.14 30.59
C PRO A 268 -17.31 17.70 30.52
N VAL A 269 -17.52 16.40 30.58
CA VAL A 269 -18.84 15.75 30.67
C VAL A 269 -18.82 14.77 31.84
N ASP A 270 -19.98 14.51 32.45
CA ASP A 270 -20.07 13.49 33.47
C ASP A 270 -19.68 12.12 32.88
N PRO A 271 -18.95 11.27 33.64
CA PRO A 271 -18.57 9.93 33.15
C PRO A 271 -19.82 9.06 32.95
N ASP A 272 -20.02 8.58 31.75
CA ASP A 272 -21.01 7.56 31.50
C ASP A 272 -20.47 6.19 31.93
N PRO A 273 -21.26 5.32 32.59
CA PRO A 273 -20.84 3.96 32.86
C PRO A 273 -20.49 3.23 31.57
N TYR A 274 -19.31 2.62 31.52
CA TYR A 274 -18.92 1.83 30.35
C TYR A 274 -19.88 0.67 30.16
N THR A 275 -20.63 0.71 29.08
CA THR A 275 -21.44 -0.43 28.62
C THR A 275 -20.68 -1.10 27.47
N PRO A 276 -20.13 -2.30 27.65
CA PRO A 276 -19.44 -2.98 26.57
C PRO A 276 -20.41 -3.22 25.40
N PRO A 277 -19.96 -3.04 24.15
CA PRO A 277 -20.79 -3.36 22.99
C PRO A 277 -21.20 -4.84 23.05
N LEU A 278 -22.44 -5.11 22.70
CA LEU A 278 -22.93 -6.51 22.62
C LEU A 278 -22.04 -7.26 21.62
N ILE A 279 -21.63 -8.49 21.99
CA ILE A 279 -20.88 -9.37 21.11
C ILE A 279 -21.72 -9.58 19.86
N GLY A 280 -21.30 -9.03 18.73
CA GLY A 280 -22.00 -9.08 17.44
C GLY A 280 -22.31 -7.73 16.79
N ASP A 281 -22.13 -6.59 17.47
CA ASP A 281 -22.34 -5.27 16.87
C ASP A 281 -21.05 -4.77 16.20
N THR A 282 -20.74 -5.33 15.03
CA THR A 282 -19.60 -4.91 14.18
C THR A 282 -19.99 -3.73 13.26
N ARG A 283 -20.78 -2.79 13.73
CA ARG A 283 -21.08 -1.56 12.98
C ARG A 283 -20.04 -0.48 13.30
N GLY A 284 -19.01 -0.39 12.45
CA GLY A 284 -18.02 0.68 12.43
C GLY A 284 -17.45 0.86 11.03
#